data_da6f13864b12ab73d727e3da54814266
#
_entry.id   da6f13864b12ab73d727e3da54814266
#
_cell.length_a   1.000
_cell.length_b   1.000
_cell.length_c   1.000
_cell.angle_alpha   90.00
_cell.angle_beta   90.00
_cell.angle_gamma   90.00
#
_symmetry.space_group_name_H-M   'P 1'
#
loop_
_entity.id
_entity.type
_entity.pdbx_description
1 polymer ?
#
loop_
_entity_poly.entity_id
_entity_poly.type
_entity_poly.pdbx_seq_one_letter_code
_entity_poly.pdbx_strand_id
1 'polypeptide(L)'
;MRQPFLFCCLALAALAARAEVIDIDNAQLAQLLKSGVTVIDIRTKPEWEETGIVPGSKLLSFFDERGKADPAAWLDKVKPLAKPGDPVIVICRSGNRTKPVSQFLSQQAGYAKVYNV
;
A
#
# COMPACT_ATOMS: atom_id res chain seq x y z
N MET A 1 15.91 -7.03 40.81
CA MET A 1 14.56 -7.59 40.86
C MET A 1 13.52 -6.73 40.16
N ARG A 2 13.81 -5.51 39.84
CA ARG A 2 12.88 -4.63 39.16
C ARG A 2 13.12 -4.54 37.65
N GLN A 3 14.27 -4.98 37.22
CA GLN A 3 14.70 -4.90 35.83
C GLN A 3 13.81 -5.64 34.85
N PRO A 4 13.22 -6.80 35.18
CA PRO A 4 12.38 -7.52 34.21
C PRO A 4 11.21 -6.72 33.66
N PHE A 5 10.71 -5.78 34.43
CA PHE A 5 9.60 -4.94 33.94
C PHE A 5 9.97 -4.13 32.72
N LEU A 6 11.18 -3.59 32.72
CA LEU A 6 11.65 -2.75 31.62
C LEU A 6 11.78 -3.54 30.34
N PHE A 7 12.25 -4.77 30.41
CA PHE A 7 12.37 -5.60 29.22
C PHE A 7 11.04 -5.89 28.57
N CYS A 8 10.03 -6.20 29.37
CA CYS A 8 8.70 -6.48 28.84
C CYS A 8 8.13 -5.27 28.08
N CYS A 9 8.28 -4.08 28.65
CA CYS A 9 7.80 -2.86 28.02
C CYS A 9 8.48 -2.61 26.66
N LEU A 10 9.79 -2.79 26.62
CA LEU A 10 10.56 -2.59 25.39
C LEU A 10 10.15 -3.58 24.31
N ALA A 11 9.94 -4.83 24.64
CA ALA A 11 9.53 -5.85 23.70
C ALA A 11 8.17 -5.51 23.08
N LEU A 12 7.21 -5.08 23.88
CA LEU A 12 5.90 -4.70 23.39
C LEU A 12 5.95 -3.50 22.46
N ALA A 13 6.75 -2.50 22.80
CA ALA A 13 6.89 -1.32 21.96
C ALA A 13 7.49 -1.67 20.61
N ALA A 14 8.48 -2.56 20.57
CA ALA A 14 9.08 -3.00 19.32
C ALA A 14 8.09 -3.72 18.41
N LEU A 15 7.25 -4.58 18.98
CA LEU A 15 6.25 -5.31 18.22
C LEU A 15 5.19 -4.39 17.65
N ALA A 16 4.80 -3.35 18.37
CA ALA A 16 3.75 -2.43 17.94
C ALA A 16 4.18 -1.57 16.74
N ALA A 17 5.46 -1.48 16.44
CA ALA A 17 5.99 -0.61 15.40
C ALA A 17 6.11 -1.28 14.03
N ARG A 18 5.65 -2.52 13.86
CA ARG A 18 5.85 -3.26 12.63
C ARG A 18 4.86 -2.85 11.55
N ALA A 19 5.40 -2.58 10.35
CA ALA A 19 4.61 -2.39 9.14
C ALA A 19 4.39 -3.74 8.48
N GLU A 20 3.27 -3.87 7.74
CA GLU A 20 2.95 -5.13 7.07
C GLU A 20 2.48 -4.91 5.64
N VAL A 21 2.83 -5.88 4.78
CA VAL A 21 2.27 -6.03 3.44
C VAL A 21 1.44 -7.32 3.44
N ILE A 22 0.18 -7.20 3.03
CA ILE A 22 -0.77 -8.32 3.08
C ILE A 22 -1.29 -8.57 1.68
N ASP A 23 -1.10 -9.77 1.16
CA ASP A 23 -1.69 -10.19 -0.11
C ASP A 23 -3.17 -10.50 0.10
N ILE A 24 -4.02 -9.97 -0.78
CA ILE A 24 -5.46 -10.18 -0.70
C ILE A 24 -6.03 -10.64 -2.04
N ASP A 25 -7.18 -11.31 -1.98
CA ASP A 25 -7.93 -11.73 -3.15
C ASP A 25 -9.06 -10.72 -3.47
N ASN A 26 -9.80 -11.01 -4.52
CA ASN A 26 -10.86 -10.11 -4.98
C ASN A 26 -12.01 -10.00 -3.98
N ALA A 27 -12.31 -11.06 -3.24
CA ALA A 27 -13.37 -11.01 -2.23
C ALA A 27 -12.97 -10.10 -1.07
N GLN A 28 -11.72 -10.19 -0.63
CA GLN A 28 -11.18 -9.33 0.41
C GLN A 28 -11.10 -7.87 -0.06
N LEU A 29 -10.74 -7.65 -1.32
CA LEU A 29 -10.75 -6.32 -1.93
C LEU A 29 -12.15 -5.70 -1.85
N ALA A 30 -13.18 -6.46 -2.22
CA ALA A 30 -14.55 -5.96 -2.17
C ALA A 30 -14.96 -5.53 -0.77
N GLN A 31 -14.57 -6.30 0.25
CA GLN A 31 -14.88 -5.97 1.63
C GLN A 31 -14.16 -4.71 2.10
N LEU A 32 -12.88 -4.57 1.75
CA LEU A 32 -12.11 -3.39 2.12
C LEU A 32 -12.64 -2.13 1.44
N LEU A 33 -13.11 -2.25 0.20
CA LEU A 33 -13.76 -1.14 -0.50
C LEU A 33 -15.01 -0.67 0.24
N LYS A 34 -15.81 -1.60 0.73
CA LYS A 34 -17.00 -1.25 1.54
C LYS A 34 -16.63 -0.52 2.82
N SER A 35 -15.48 -0.82 3.37
CA SER A 35 -14.98 -0.16 4.59
C SER A 35 -14.34 1.20 4.32
N GLY A 36 -14.27 1.62 3.07
CA GLY A 36 -13.73 2.93 2.71
C GLY A 36 -12.21 2.99 2.62
N VAL A 37 -11.53 1.87 2.50
CA VAL A 37 -10.08 1.85 2.35
C VAL A 37 -9.69 2.39 0.98
N THR A 38 -8.69 3.27 0.95
CA THR A 38 -8.21 3.87 -0.31
C THR A 38 -7.56 2.83 -1.20
N VAL A 39 -7.96 2.81 -2.47
CA VAL A 39 -7.38 1.94 -3.49
C VAL A 39 -6.61 2.79 -4.49
N ILE A 40 -5.38 2.41 -4.75
CA ILE A 40 -4.52 3.06 -5.75
C ILE A 40 -4.23 2.07 -6.86
N ASP A 41 -4.68 2.40 -8.07
CA ASP A 41 -4.39 1.63 -9.26
C ASP A 41 -3.10 2.18 -9.87
N ILE A 42 -2.04 1.40 -9.81
CA ILE A 42 -0.71 1.84 -10.24
C ILE A 42 -0.41 1.50 -11.70
N ARG A 43 -1.39 0.99 -12.43
CA ARG A 43 -1.24 0.68 -13.85
C ARG A 43 -1.10 1.94 -14.68
N THR A 44 -0.97 1.78 -15.99
CA THR A 44 -0.86 2.89 -16.94
C THR A 44 -2.22 3.25 -17.53
N LYS A 45 -2.31 4.44 -18.10
CA LYS A 45 -3.54 4.92 -18.74
C LYS A 45 -4.07 3.98 -19.84
N PRO A 46 -3.23 3.47 -20.76
CA PRO A 46 -3.73 2.51 -21.74
C PRO A 46 -4.36 1.27 -21.13
N GLU A 47 -3.83 0.79 -20.02
CA GLU A 47 -4.38 -0.37 -19.31
C GLU A 47 -5.75 -0.05 -18.72
N TRP A 48 -5.93 1.13 -18.13
CA TRP A 48 -7.22 1.56 -17.61
C TRP A 48 -8.28 1.64 -18.71
N GLU A 49 -7.89 2.14 -19.87
CA GLU A 49 -8.79 2.26 -21.02
C GLU A 49 -9.17 0.91 -21.58
N GLU A 50 -8.24 -0.03 -21.59
CA GLU A 50 -8.45 -1.36 -22.16
C GLU A 50 -9.32 -2.26 -21.28
N THR A 51 -9.05 -2.28 -19.97
CA THR A 51 -9.68 -3.26 -19.06
C THR A 51 -10.64 -2.65 -18.05
N GLY A 52 -10.75 -1.31 -17.99
CA GLY A 52 -11.55 -0.64 -16.98
C GLY A 52 -10.83 -0.52 -15.64
N ILE A 53 -11.53 0.03 -14.68
CA ILE A 53 -11.00 0.30 -13.34
C ILE A 53 -11.99 -0.16 -12.27
N VAL A 54 -11.48 -0.35 -11.08
CA VAL A 54 -12.33 -0.58 -9.90
C VAL A 54 -12.97 0.77 -9.53
N PRO A 55 -14.31 0.85 -9.42
CA PRO A 55 -14.96 2.10 -9.06
C PRO A 55 -14.42 2.68 -7.76
N GLY A 56 -14.12 3.98 -7.79
CA GLY A 56 -13.58 4.68 -6.63
C GLY A 56 -12.08 4.56 -6.46
N SER A 57 -11.38 3.78 -7.27
CA SER A 57 -9.92 3.71 -7.19
C SER A 57 -9.27 5.00 -7.66
N LYS A 58 -8.12 5.31 -7.06
CA LYS A 58 -7.30 6.46 -7.46
C LYS A 58 -6.32 6.00 -8.51
N LEU A 59 -6.35 6.66 -9.67
CA LEU A 59 -5.53 6.28 -10.82
C LEU A 59 -4.20 7.01 -10.75
N LEU A 60 -3.15 6.29 -10.36
CA LEU A 60 -1.86 6.90 -10.08
C LEU A 60 -0.73 5.95 -10.46
N SER A 61 -0.31 6.02 -11.72
CA SER A 61 0.74 5.16 -12.26
C SER A 61 2.03 5.32 -11.46
N PHE A 62 2.61 4.19 -11.06
CA PHE A 62 3.93 4.17 -10.42
C PHE A 62 5.03 4.09 -11.48
N PHE A 63 4.86 3.23 -12.47
CA PHE A 63 5.79 3.12 -13.61
C PHE A 63 5.18 3.81 -14.81
N ASP A 64 6.03 4.50 -15.59
CA ASP A 64 5.60 5.05 -16.86
C ASP A 64 5.55 3.95 -17.93
N GLU A 65 5.19 4.31 -19.16
CA GLU A 65 5.08 3.35 -20.27
C GLU A 65 6.42 2.72 -20.65
N ARG A 66 7.53 3.31 -20.22
CA ARG A 66 8.88 2.80 -20.44
C ARG A 66 9.37 1.98 -19.26
N GLY A 67 8.55 1.80 -18.24
CA GLY A 67 8.92 1.07 -17.03
C GLY A 67 9.75 1.86 -16.03
N LYS A 68 9.85 3.18 -16.21
CA LYS A 68 10.58 4.05 -15.28
C LYS A 68 9.66 4.56 -14.18
N ALA A 69 10.23 4.78 -13.01
CA ALA A 69 9.50 5.26 -11.85
C ALA A 69 10.24 6.41 -11.17
N ASP A 70 9.46 7.29 -10.55
CA ASP A 70 9.96 8.32 -9.64
C ASP A 70 9.23 8.14 -8.31
N PRO A 71 9.74 7.28 -7.43
CA PRO A 71 9.03 6.94 -6.19
C PRO A 71 8.75 8.14 -5.30
N ALA A 72 9.66 9.09 -5.19
CA ALA A 72 9.46 10.27 -4.36
C ALA A 72 8.33 11.15 -4.87
N ALA A 73 8.29 11.41 -6.18
CA ALA A 73 7.22 12.20 -6.78
C ALA A 73 5.87 11.48 -6.68
N TRP A 74 5.86 10.17 -6.87
CA TRP A 74 4.66 9.37 -6.72
C TRP A 74 4.13 9.41 -5.29
N LEU A 75 5.02 9.27 -4.31
CA LEU A 75 4.65 9.32 -2.90
C LEU A 75 4.02 10.66 -2.52
N ASP A 76 4.52 11.76 -3.07
CA ASP A 76 3.94 13.08 -2.82
C ASP A 76 2.48 13.17 -3.28
N LYS A 77 2.12 12.40 -4.30
CA LYS A 77 0.74 12.32 -4.78
C LYS A 77 -0.12 11.36 -3.96
N VAL A 78 0.49 10.36 -3.33
CA VAL A 78 -0.22 9.41 -2.47
C VAL A 78 -0.58 10.02 -1.13
N LYS A 79 0.31 10.79 -0.54
CA LYS A 79 0.12 11.32 0.83
C LYS A 79 -1.20 12.04 1.06
N PRO A 80 -1.68 12.90 0.16
CA PRO A 80 -3.00 13.51 0.35
C PRO A 80 -4.17 12.53 0.21
N LEU A 81 -3.97 11.37 -0.41
CA LEU A 81 -5.00 10.35 -0.59
C LEU A 81 -5.06 9.37 0.56
N ALA A 82 -3.91 8.99 1.10
CA ALA A 82 -3.80 8.07 2.22
C ALA A 82 -2.54 8.38 3.01
N LYS A 83 -2.69 8.61 4.30
CA LYS A 83 -1.56 8.90 5.20
C LYS A 83 -0.88 7.60 5.65
N PRO A 84 0.38 7.67 6.10
CA PRO A 84 1.09 6.46 6.56
C PRO A 84 0.36 5.63 7.62
N GLY A 85 -0.43 6.27 8.48
CA GLY A 85 -1.24 5.57 9.48
C GLY A 85 -2.50 4.90 8.90
N ASP A 86 -2.89 5.23 7.68
CA ASP A 86 -4.09 4.68 7.06
C ASP A 86 -3.76 3.41 6.29
N PRO A 87 -4.66 2.42 6.25
CA PRO A 87 -4.50 1.30 5.33
C PRO A 87 -4.63 1.77 3.88
N VAL A 88 -3.90 1.13 2.99
CA VAL A 88 -3.95 1.43 1.56
C VAL A 88 -3.89 0.14 0.75
N ILE A 89 -4.65 0.09 -0.34
CA ILE A 89 -4.66 -1.03 -1.27
C ILE A 89 -3.98 -0.57 -2.55
N VAL A 90 -3.06 -1.39 -3.07
CA VAL A 90 -2.46 -1.14 -4.39
C VAL A 90 -2.80 -2.29 -5.33
N ILE A 91 -3.20 -1.95 -6.54
CA ILE A 91 -3.56 -2.94 -7.55
C ILE A 91 -2.80 -2.70 -8.85
N CYS A 92 -2.50 -3.81 -9.52
CA CYS A 92 -1.98 -3.82 -10.89
C CYS A 92 -2.60 -5.01 -11.64
N ARG A 93 -2.09 -5.29 -12.81
CA ARG A 93 -2.68 -6.33 -13.66
C ARG A 93 -2.46 -7.74 -13.10
N SER A 94 -1.24 -8.05 -12.67
CA SER A 94 -0.85 -9.42 -12.30
C SER A 94 -0.29 -9.54 -10.89
N GLY A 95 -0.23 -8.45 -10.12
CA GLY A 95 0.39 -8.44 -8.80
C GLY A 95 1.90 -8.27 -8.81
N ASN A 96 2.56 -8.36 -9.96
CA ASN A 96 4.02 -8.27 -10.03
C ASN A 96 4.54 -6.86 -9.82
N ARG A 97 3.86 -5.86 -10.36
CA ARG A 97 4.24 -4.46 -10.19
C ARG A 97 3.93 -3.95 -8.80
N THR A 98 2.88 -4.46 -8.16
CA THR A 98 2.48 -4.02 -6.83
C THR A 98 3.42 -4.51 -5.74
N LYS A 99 4.15 -5.60 -5.94
CA LYS A 99 5.10 -6.10 -4.94
C LYS A 99 6.16 -5.07 -4.57
N PRO A 100 6.96 -4.54 -5.51
CA PRO A 100 7.95 -3.53 -5.16
C PRO A 100 7.32 -2.23 -4.67
N VAL A 101 6.14 -1.85 -5.16
CA VAL A 101 5.44 -0.65 -4.71
C VAL A 101 4.95 -0.81 -3.27
N SER A 102 4.38 -1.97 -2.94
CA SER A 102 3.94 -2.27 -1.58
C SER A 102 5.11 -2.25 -0.59
N GLN A 103 6.23 -2.82 -0.98
CA GLN A 103 7.44 -2.81 -0.16
C GLN A 103 7.98 -1.40 0.03
N PHE A 104 7.97 -0.58 -1.02
CA PHE A 104 8.37 0.81 -0.92
C PHE A 104 7.50 1.57 0.08
N LEU A 105 6.18 1.43 0.00
CA LEU A 105 5.26 2.08 0.93
C LEU A 105 5.48 1.61 2.36
N SER A 106 5.64 0.31 2.56
CA SER A 106 5.79 -0.28 3.89
C SER A 106 7.16 0.04 4.51
N GLN A 107 8.24 -0.17 3.76
CA GLN A 107 9.59 -0.14 4.30
C GLN A 107 10.23 1.24 4.26
N GLN A 108 9.94 2.03 3.24
CA GLN A 108 10.59 3.33 3.05
C GLN A 108 9.68 4.50 3.35
N ALA A 109 8.39 4.39 3.06
CA ALA A 109 7.42 5.47 3.28
C ALA A 109 6.68 5.37 4.61
N GLY A 110 6.85 4.29 5.35
CA GLY A 110 6.29 4.12 6.69
C GLY A 110 4.81 3.81 6.77
N TYR A 111 4.22 3.28 5.69
CA TYR A 111 2.82 2.88 5.71
C TYR A 111 2.64 1.61 6.54
N ALA A 112 1.78 1.69 7.57
CA ALA A 112 1.63 0.62 8.54
C ALA A 112 0.96 -0.62 7.96
N LYS A 113 0.04 -0.46 7.01
CA LYS A 113 -0.68 -1.58 6.44
C LYS A 113 -0.93 -1.36 4.94
N VAL A 114 -0.32 -2.19 4.12
CA VAL A 114 -0.43 -2.14 2.66
C VAL A 114 -1.00 -3.45 2.17
N TYR A 115 -2.12 -3.38 1.45
CA TYR A 115 -2.74 -4.55 0.84
C TYR A 115 -2.32 -4.63 -0.63
N ASN A 116 -1.84 -5.81 -1.02
CA ASN A 116 -1.37 -6.10 -2.36
C ASN A 116 -2.39 -7.02 -3.07
N VAL A 117 -2.92 -6.54 -4.17
CA VAL A 117 -3.90 -7.32 -4.95
C VAL A 117 -3.26 -7.97 -6.14
#